data_8f8a1bebb80eb69ef021ef29b92ee5d2
#
_entry.id   8f8a1bebb80eb69ef021ef29b92ee5d2
#
_cell.length_a   1.000
_cell.length_b   1.000
_cell.length_c   1.000
_cell.angle_alpha   90.00
_cell.angle_beta   90.00
_cell.angle_gamma   90.00
#
_symmetry.space_group_name_H-M   'P 1'
#
loop_
_entity.id
_entity.type
_entity.pdbx_description
1 polymer ?
#
loop_
_entity_poly.entity_id
_entity_poly.type
_entity_poly.pdbx_seq_one_letter_code
_entity_poly.pdbx_strand_id
1 'polypeptide(L)'
;MMSNNSHVLEIIQGVIARFCKADNTNVAITLINKLQCNYICLQVSPEQMIIQCEAFILPSLKAAKSHFLLTVEANLQGINLNYWVDSNPEMHTIDIHGLLATREPISAVDTNKEFISAANNKDDLEQSIHYLVNFSAQNYGLKLADSNHTNALKIEDARHLSAEQLASDFLNNGASQSIKICAFDALSELQSHHAISQPVLAWPFFDTDLVNAVNNLNTHSKLSVLVADDSLPSQVATKVMLEMLGCAVTCAENGSSALLIAQQEPFDLLLLDERMPGMFGSDVAQQLIKQNTPNDNTPKVILTGITEEQQIAQLFEKGVTHYLQKPVTKAVLEEFIKPWQAA
;
A
#
# COMPACT_ATOMS: atom_id res chain seq x y z
N MET A 1 5.23 27.44 -9.18
CA MET A 1 6.32 27.43 -8.18
C MET A 1 6.53 25.95 -7.87
N MET A 2 7.62 25.35 -8.35
CA MET A 2 7.98 23.98 -7.95
C MET A 2 8.25 24.01 -6.44
N SER A 3 7.64 23.07 -5.71
CA SER A 3 7.85 22.98 -4.27
C SER A 3 9.32 22.67 -4.00
N ASN A 4 10.00 23.54 -3.25
CA ASN A 4 11.39 23.34 -2.81
C ASN A 4 11.52 22.25 -1.73
N ASN A 5 10.61 21.27 -1.73
CA ASN A 5 10.57 20.21 -0.75
C ASN A 5 11.10 18.91 -1.36
N SER A 6 12.07 18.32 -0.71
CA SER A 6 12.68 17.04 -1.11
C SER A 6 12.12 15.89 -0.29
N HIS A 7 11.65 14.85 -0.96
CA HIS A 7 11.28 13.59 -0.31
C HIS A 7 12.55 12.81 0.06
N VAL A 8 12.92 12.85 1.32
CA VAL A 8 14.23 12.41 1.81
C VAL A 8 14.51 10.93 1.57
N LEU A 9 13.57 10.08 1.96
CA LEU A 9 13.76 8.63 1.88
C LEU A 9 13.89 8.17 0.44
N GLU A 10 13.05 8.69 -0.46
CA GLU A 10 13.06 8.37 -1.89
C GLU A 10 14.37 8.82 -2.57
N ILE A 11 14.90 9.99 -2.21
CA ILE A 11 16.19 10.47 -2.74
C ILE A 11 17.33 9.56 -2.28
N ILE A 12 17.37 9.18 -0.99
CA ILE A 12 18.39 8.28 -0.46
C ILE A 12 18.33 6.92 -1.17
N GLN A 13 17.15 6.34 -1.28
CA GLN A 13 16.92 5.09 -2.01
C GLN A 13 17.41 5.18 -3.46
N GLY A 14 17.03 6.24 -4.17
CA GLY A 14 17.39 6.46 -5.56
C GLY A 14 18.91 6.62 -5.78
N VAL A 15 19.62 7.29 -4.85
CA VAL A 15 21.09 7.42 -4.90
C VAL A 15 21.75 6.06 -4.73
N ILE A 16 21.34 5.28 -3.72
CA ILE A 16 21.91 3.97 -3.42
C ILE A 16 21.58 2.98 -4.55
N ALA A 17 20.34 2.97 -5.04
CA ALA A 17 19.91 2.08 -6.12
C ALA A 17 20.68 2.28 -7.42
N ARG A 18 20.93 3.53 -7.81
CA ARG A 18 21.75 3.85 -8.99
C ARG A 18 23.18 3.31 -8.86
N PHE A 19 23.74 3.39 -7.66
CA PHE A 19 25.08 2.82 -7.39
C PHE A 19 25.06 1.29 -7.49
N CYS A 20 24.11 0.62 -6.87
CA CYS A 20 24.00 -0.85 -6.92
C CYS A 20 23.87 -1.38 -8.36
N LYS A 21 23.14 -0.65 -9.21
CA LYS A 21 23.00 -0.99 -10.63
C LYS A 21 24.30 -0.83 -11.41
N ALA A 22 25.06 0.24 -11.12
CA ALA A 22 26.30 0.56 -11.85
C ALA A 22 27.46 -0.38 -11.51
N ASP A 23 27.62 -0.74 -10.24
CA ASP A 23 28.80 -1.45 -9.74
C ASP A 23 28.58 -2.95 -9.50
N ASN A 24 27.37 -3.47 -9.73
CA ASN A 24 27.00 -4.90 -9.55
C ASN A 24 27.47 -5.46 -8.20
N THR A 25 27.22 -4.72 -7.12
CA THR A 25 27.75 -5.00 -5.78
C THR A 25 26.96 -6.10 -5.08
N ASN A 26 27.66 -7.06 -4.45
CA ASN A 26 27.09 -8.10 -3.56
C ASN A 26 27.08 -7.64 -2.10
N VAL A 27 26.86 -6.37 -1.84
CA VAL A 27 26.82 -5.81 -0.48
C VAL A 27 25.38 -5.84 0.04
N ALA A 28 25.19 -6.43 1.22
CA ALA A 28 23.91 -6.38 1.92
C ALA A 28 23.61 -4.94 2.36
N ILE A 29 22.50 -4.37 1.93
CA ILE A 29 22.12 -2.99 2.22
C ILE A 29 20.89 -2.98 3.13
N THR A 30 21.03 -2.31 4.27
CA THR A 30 19.94 -2.16 5.25
C THR A 30 19.67 -0.68 5.48
N LEU A 31 18.44 -0.25 5.21
CA LEU A 31 17.98 1.13 5.40
C LEU A 31 16.94 1.16 6.52
N ILE A 32 17.18 1.99 7.55
CA ILE A 32 16.29 2.11 8.72
C ILE A 32 15.82 3.54 8.87
N ASN A 33 14.51 3.71 8.95
CA ASN A 33 13.86 4.98 9.18
C ASN A 33 13.47 5.13 10.67
N LYS A 34 14.36 5.65 11.49
CA LYS A 34 14.10 5.89 12.92
C LYS A 34 13.15 7.06 13.19
N LEU A 35 12.70 7.78 12.16
CA LEU A 35 11.73 8.87 12.28
C LEU A 35 10.30 8.37 12.45
N GLN A 36 10.06 7.08 12.25
CA GLN A 36 8.76 6.42 12.39
C GLN A 36 7.64 7.14 11.62
N CYS A 37 7.94 7.59 10.41
CA CYS A 37 6.98 8.25 9.53
C CYS A 37 7.17 7.79 8.08
N ASN A 38 6.05 7.73 7.33
CA ASN A 38 6.04 7.27 5.94
C ASN A 38 6.63 8.29 4.98
N TYR A 39 6.47 9.56 5.32
CA TYR A 39 6.81 10.66 4.43
C TYR A 39 7.56 11.75 5.17
N ILE A 40 8.73 12.13 4.65
CA ILE A 40 9.57 13.18 5.22
C ILE A 40 10.00 14.10 4.08
N CYS A 41 9.62 15.36 4.20
CA CYS A 41 10.10 16.40 3.32
C CYS A 41 10.99 17.39 4.07
N LEU A 42 12.13 17.71 3.49
CA LEU A 42 12.96 18.83 3.89
C LEU A 42 12.78 20.00 2.93
N GLN A 43 12.83 21.21 3.44
CA GLN A 43 12.86 22.43 2.64
C GLN A 43 14.27 22.68 2.07
N VAL A 44 14.70 21.74 1.25
CA VAL A 44 15.98 21.74 0.51
C VAL A 44 15.67 21.35 -0.93
N SER A 45 16.38 21.89 -1.91
CA SER A 45 16.15 21.47 -3.29
C SER A 45 16.57 20.00 -3.48
N PRO A 46 15.82 19.19 -4.27
CA PRO A 46 16.17 17.80 -4.55
C PRO A 46 17.59 17.64 -5.10
N GLU A 47 18.03 18.55 -5.95
CA GLU A 47 19.39 18.54 -6.53
C GLU A 47 20.47 18.69 -5.46
N GLN A 48 20.33 19.64 -4.54
CA GLN A 48 21.26 19.81 -3.44
C GLN A 48 21.33 18.59 -2.54
N MET A 49 20.18 17.99 -2.26
CA MET A 49 20.12 16.79 -1.45
C MET A 49 20.77 15.57 -2.13
N ILE A 50 20.52 15.39 -3.43
CA ILE A 50 21.19 14.34 -4.22
C ILE A 50 22.71 14.50 -4.16
N ILE A 51 23.21 15.72 -4.42
CA ILE A 51 24.66 16.01 -4.39
C ILE A 51 25.25 15.69 -3.01
N GLN A 52 24.58 16.07 -1.92
CA GLN A 52 25.04 15.77 -0.56
C GLN A 52 25.05 14.26 -0.30
N CYS A 53 23.97 13.55 -0.64
CA CYS A 53 23.88 12.10 -0.47
C CYS A 53 24.96 11.38 -1.31
N GLU A 54 25.16 11.76 -2.56
CA GLU A 54 26.20 11.18 -3.42
C GLU A 54 27.61 11.42 -2.88
N ALA A 55 27.91 12.63 -2.42
CA ALA A 55 29.22 12.95 -1.89
C ALA A 55 29.62 12.15 -0.65
N PHE A 56 28.64 11.79 0.18
CA PHE A 56 28.89 11.17 1.48
C PHE A 56 28.60 9.67 1.51
N ILE A 57 27.49 9.22 0.91
CA ILE A 57 27.08 7.82 0.96
C ILE A 57 27.93 6.95 0.00
N LEU A 58 28.14 7.41 -1.23
CA LEU A 58 28.77 6.59 -2.26
C LEU A 58 30.22 6.18 -1.95
N PRO A 59 31.11 7.03 -1.40
CA PRO A 59 32.44 6.59 -1.04
C PRO A 59 32.45 5.46 -0.02
N SER A 60 31.56 5.54 0.97
CA SER A 60 31.45 4.54 2.02
C SER A 60 30.80 3.25 1.53
N LEU A 61 29.80 3.35 0.68
CA LEU A 61 29.17 2.21 0.04
C LEU A 61 30.15 1.47 -0.89
N LYS A 62 31.03 2.19 -1.61
CA LYS A 62 32.11 1.62 -2.41
C LYS A 62 33.17 0.89 -1.56
N ALA A 63 33.39 1.34 -0.33
CA ALA A 63 34.32 0.72 0.59
C ALA A 63 33.74 -0.54 1.27
N ALA A 64 32.43 -0.71 1.28
CA ALA A 64 31.76 -1.84 1.89
C ALA A 64 32.07 -3.15 1.15
N LYS A 65 32.35 -4.21 1.90
CA LYS A 65 32.67 -5.55 1.36
C LYS A 65 31.55 -6.56 1.56
N SER A 66 30.76 -6.41 2.63
CA SER A 66 29.72 -7.35 3.00
C SER A 66 28.42 -6.67 3.38
N HIS A 67 28.46 -5.58 4.15
CA HIS A 67 27.26 -4.95 4.68
C HIS A 67 27.40 -3.42 4.76
N PHE A 68 26.34 -2.73 4.40
CA PHE A 68 26.14 -1.29 4.58
C PHE A 68 24.81 -1.04 5.30
N LEU A 69 24.89 -0.46 6.49
CA LEU A 69 23.73 -0.07 7.29
C LEU A 69 23.61 1.45 7.31
N LEU A 70 22.44 1.98 6.98
CA LEU A 70 22.14 3.41 7.09
C LEU A 70 20.88 3.63 7.90
N THR A 71 20.94 4.57 8.84
CA THR A 71 19.76 5.02 9.59
C THR A 71 19.50 6.50 9.37
N VAL A 72 18.22 6.87 9.31
CA VAL A 72 17.76 8.25 9.20
C VAL A 72 17.10 8.66 10.50
N GLU A 73 17.61 9.73 11.13
CA GLU A 73 17.13 10.25 12.42
C GLU A 73 16.84 11.75 12.34
N ALA A 74 15.91 12.25 13.15
CA ALA A 74 15.68 13.70 13.27
C ALA A 74 16.69 14.34 14.20
N ASN A 75 17.10 15.57 13.87
CA ASN A 75 17.82 16.46 14.78
C ASN A 75 17.11 17.83 14.88
N LEU A 76 17.69 18.76 15.63
CA LEU A 76 17.09 20.09 15.83
C LEU A 76 17.09 20.97 14.57
N GLN A 77 17.91 20.66 13.57
CA GLN A 77 18.14 21.47 12.38
C GLN A 77 17.79 20.75 11.07
N GLY A 78 17.32 19.49 11.15
CA GLY A 78 17.00 18.69 9.99
C GLY A 78 17.02 17.19 10.29
N ILE A 79 17.85 16.45 9.58
CA ILE A 79 18.04 15.00 9.76
C ILE A 79 19.51 14.65 9.85
N ASN A 80 19.80 13.56 10.58
CA ASN A 80 21.08 12.88 10.58
C ASN A 80 20.98 11.60 9.75
N LEU A 81 21.96 11.38 8.90
CA LEU A 81 22.21 10.10 8.27
C LEU A 81 23.39 9.45 8.99
N ASN A 82 23.11 8.38 9.72
CA ASN A 82 24.14 7.59 10.40
C ASN A 82 24.36 6.32 9.61
N TYR A 83 25.61 5.97 9.32
CA TYR A 83 25.89 4.74 8.59
C TYR A 83 27.10 3.98 9.16
N TRP A 84 27.09 2.70 8.91
CA TRP A 84 28.14 1.73 9.30
C TRP A 84 28.48 0.89 8.08
N VAL A 85 29.76 0.54 7.98
CA VAL A 85 30.30 -0.26 6.89
C VAL A 85 30.90 -1.54 7.45
N ASP A 86 30.43 -2.68 6.97
CA ASP A 86 30.85 -4.01 7.41
C ASP A 86 30.69 -4.18 8.96
N SER A 87 31.67 -4.81 9.60
CA SER A 87 31.69 -4.99 11.07
C SER A 87 32.44 -3.85 11.77
N ASN A 88 32.68 -2.73 11.12
CA ASN A 88 33.35 -1.59 11.75
C ASN A 88 32.41 -0.95 12.79
N PRO A 89 32.83 -0.86 14.07
CA PRO A 89 32.01 -0.22 15.11
C PRO A 89 31.94 1.31 14.98
N GLU A 90 32.74 1.93 14.10
CA GLU A 90 32.72 3.37 13.89
C GLU A 90 31.46 3.79 13.14
N MET A 91 30.68 4.63 13.80
CA MET A 91 29.51 5.28 13.21
C MET A 91 29.95 6.57 12.51
N HIS A 92 29.55 6.70 11.26
CA HIS A 92 29.69 7.95 10.51
C HIS A 92 28.37 8.70 10.49
N THR A 93 28.40 10.01 10.78
CA THR A 93 27.19 10.83 10.83
C THR A 93 27.31 12.00 9.84
N ILE A 94 26.21 12.25 9.15
CA ILE A 94 26.06 13.38 8.22
C ILE A 94 24.80 14.15 8.63
N ASP A 95 24.94 15.45 8.84
CA ASP A 95 23.85 16.34 9.12
C ASP A 95 23.33 16.97 7.83
N ILE A 96 22.06 16.78 7.53
CA ILE A 96 21.36 17.45 6.44
C ILE A 96 20.44 18.49 7.06
N HIS A 97 20.82 19.76 6.91
CA HIS A 97 20.06 20.89 7.44
C HIS A 97 18.86 21.19 6.55
N GLY A 98 17.70 21.40 7.17
CA GLY A 98 16.47 21.79 6.51
C GLY A 98 15.27 21.66 7.43
N LEU A 99 14.27 22.53 7.29
CA LEU A 99 13.05 22.42 8.08
C LEU A 99 12.23 21.20 7.65
N LEU A 100 11.84 20.37 8.60
CA LEU A 100 10.93 19.26 8.37
C LEU A 100 9.53 19.80 8.03
N ALA A 101 9.09 19.60 6.80
CA ALA A 101 7.84 20.19 6.30
C ALA A 101 6.60 19.33 6.58
N THR A 102 6.72 17.99 6.56
CA THR A 102 5.56 17.10 6.68
C THR A 102 5.96 15.78 7.35
N ARG A 103 5.05 15.24 8.17
CA ARG A 103 5.17 13.92 8.78
C ARG A 103 3.84 13.18 8.71
N GLU A 104 3.84 11.98 8.17
CA GLU A 104 2.74 11.04 8.30
C GLU A 104 3.18 9.87 9.19
N PRO A 105 2.52 9.62 10.34
CA PRO A 105 2.89 8.53 11.23
C PRO A 105 2.64 7.18 10.56
N ILE A 106 3.49 6.21 10.88
CA ILE A 106 3.32 4.83 10.44
C ILE A 106 2.29 4.15 11.34
N SER A 107 1.32 3.50 10.74
CA SER A 107 0.39 2.63 11.46
C SER A 107 1.12 1.36 11.93
N ALA A 108 0.91 0.98 13.20
CA ALA A 108 1.41 -0.30 13.68
C ALA A 108 0.77 -1.46 12.89
N VAL A 109 1.54 -2.53 12.67
CA VAL A 109 1.02 -3.75 12.04
C VAL A 109 0.04 -4.42 13.02
N ASP A 110 -1.10 -4.90 12.51
CA ASP A 110 -2.01 -5.73 13.31
C ASP A 110 -1.33 -7.08 13.61
N THR A 111 -0.86 -7.24 14.85
CA THR A 111 0.06 -8.29 15.29
C THR A 111 -0.52 -9.69 15.33
N ASN A 112 -1.81 -9.87 15.08
CA ASN A 112 -2.49 -11.14 15.35
C ASN A 112 -2.28 -12.23 14.27
N LYS A 113 -1.74 -11.92 13.08
CA LYS A 113 -1.72 -12.90 11.98
C LYS A 113 -0.46 -12.95 11.10
N GLU A 114 0.55 -12.11 11.28
CA GLU A 114 1.51 -11.92 10.21
C GLU A 114 2.91 -12.45 10.49
N PHE A 115 3.18 -13.56 9.83
CA PHE A 115 4.49 -14.18 9.82
C PHE A 115 5.12 -13.93 8.45
N ILE A 116 6.35 -13.42 8.43
CA ILE A 116 7.14 -13.24 7.22
C ILE A 116 8.15 -14.37 7.13
N SER A 117 8.07 -15.16 6.08
CA SER A 117 9.11 -16.11 5.70
C SER A 117 9.98 -15.48 4.63
N ALA A 118 11.29 -15.35 4.87
CA ALA A 118 12.21 -15.00 3.80
C ALA A 118 12.37 -16.18 2.84
N ALA A 119 12.39 -15.92 1.53
CA ALA A 119 12.69 -16.93 0.53
C ALA A 119 14.14 -17.43 0.71
N ASN A 120 14.37 -18.74 0.50
CA ASN A 120 15.60 -19.46 0.78
C ASN A 120 16.75 -19.13 -0.20
N ASN A 121 17.11 -17.87 -0.39
CA ASN A 121 18.31 -17.49 -1.15
C ASN A 121 19.38 -16.91 -0.22
N LYS A 122 20.58 -17.46 -0.27
CA LYS A 122 21.73 -17.09 0.59
C LYS A 122 22.45 -15.81 0.10
N ASP A 123 21.72 -14.86 -0.44
CA ASP A 123 22.24 -13.66 -1.06
C ASP A 123 22.27 -12.46 -0.09
N ASP A 124 22.90 -11.37 -0.50
CA ASP A 124 22.91 -10.06 0.14
C ASP A 124 21.50 -9.57 0.54
N LEU A 125 20.49 -9.88 -0.29
CA LEU A 125 19.10 -9.56 -0.04
C LEU A 125 18.52 -10.29 1.17
N GLU A 126 18.79 -11.60 1.32
CA GLU A 126 18.29 -12.39 2.46
C GLU A 126 18.81 -11.86 3.79
N GLN A 127 20.10 -11.49 3.85
CA GLN A 127 20.70 -10.89 5.05
C GLN A 127 20.04 -9.55 5.39
N SER A 128 19.82 -8.70 4.39
CA SER A 128 19.16 -7.40 4.56
C SER A 128 17.71 -7.56 5.01
N ILE A 129 16.95 -8.45 4.38
CA ILE A 129 15.56 -8.75 4.76
C ILE A 129 15.51 -9.28 6.19
N HIS A 130 16.36 -10.25 6.54
CA HIS A 130 16.38 -10.82 7.89
C HIS A 130 16.65 -9.74 8.95
N TYR A 131 17.59 -8.83 8.69
CA TYR A 131 17.88 -7.72 9.59
C TYR A 131 16.71 -6.73 9.69
N LEU A 132 16.13 -6.33 8.56
CA LEU A 132 14.98 -5.41 8.50
C LEU A 132 13.75 -6.00 9.20
N VAL A 133 13.46 -7.28 8.99
CA VAL A 133 12.32 -7.94 9.62
C VAL A 133 12.52 -8.04 11.13
N ASN A 134 13.72 -8.39 11.61
CA ASN A 134 14.02 -8.42 13.04
C ASN A 134 13.91 -7.04 13.69
N PHE A 135 14.39 -6.00 13.03
CA PHE A 135 14.24 -4.62 13.48
C PHE A 135 12.77 -4.19 13.51
N SER A 136 12.02 -4.48 12.45
CA SER A 136 10.60 -4.17 12.34
C SER A 136 9.75 -4.98 13.33
N ALA A 137 10.15 -6.20 13.66
CA ALA A 137 9.51 -7.01 14.69
C ALA A 137 9.55 -6.32 16.07
N GLN A 138 10.66 -5.72 16.42
CA GLN A 138 10.81 -5.02 17.69
C GLN A 138 10.02 -3.70 17.76
N ASN A 139 9.94 -2.98 16.65
CA ASN A 139 9.38 -1.62 16.60
C ASN A 139 7.92 -1.56 16.13
N TYR A 140 7.51 -2.49 15.26
CA TYR A 140 6.19 -2.47 14.60
C TYR A 140 5.40 -3.76 14.78
N GLY A 141 5.93 -4.76 15.49
CA GLY A 141 5.22 -5.99 15.81
C GLY A 141 5.23 -7.06 14.71
N LEU A 142 6.06 -6.94 13.67
CA LEU A 142 6.25 -8.01 12.68
C LEU A 142 6.85 -9.25 13.35
N LYS A 143 6.46 -10.45 12.89
CA LYS A 143 7.00 -11.71 13.41
C LYS A 143 7.59 -12.53 12.28
N LEU A 144 8.81 -13.04 12.48
CA LEU A 144 9.41 -14.03 11.59
C LEU A 144 8.71 -15.39 11.79
N ALA A 145 8.28 -15.99 10.68
CA ALA A 145 7.77 -17.34 10.67
C ALA A 145 8.91 -18.35 10.52
N ASP A 146 8.77 -19.48 11.21
CA ASP A 146 9.60 -20.63 10.91
C ASP A 146 9.26 -21.19 9.53
N SER A 147 10.23 -21.80 8.85
CA SER A 147 10.14 -22.32 7.48
C SER A 147 9.00 -23.31 7.22
N ASN A 148 8.30 -23.77 8.26
CA ASN A 148 7.20 -24.74 8.20
C ASN A 148 5.80 -24.11 8.28
N HIS A 149 5.67 -22.78 8.39
CA HIS A 149 4.37 -22.12 8.43
C HIS A 149 3.76 -21.99 7.03
N THR A 150 2.70 -22.71 6.79
CA THR A 150 2.01 -22.73 5.48
C THR A 150 1.28 -21.43 5.13
N ASN A 151 0.98 -20.59 6.12
CA ASN A 151 0.26 -19.31 5.96
C ASN A 151 1.17 -18.09 6.18
N ALA A 152 2.49 -18.25 6.13
CA ALA A 152 3.40 -17.12 6.26
C ALA A 152 3.43 -16.30 4.97
N LEU A 153 3.42 -14.98 5.13
CA LEU A 153 3.65 -14.05 4.04
C LEU A 153 5.05 -14.29 3.46
N LYS A 154 5.14 -14.48 2.14
CA LYS A 154 6.41 -14.71 1.44
C LYS A 154 6.97 -13.40 0.90
N ILE A 155 8.29 -13.24 1.04
CA ILE A 155 9.05 -12.20 0.33
C ILE A 155 9.81 -12.88 -0.81
N GLU A 156 9.57 -12.43 -2.03
CA GLU A 156 10.12 -13.03 -3.25
C GLU A 156 11.08 -12.05 -3.94
N ASP A 157 12.29 -12.52 -4.25
CA ASP A 157 13.25 -11.74 -5.04
C ASP A 157 12.88 -11.77 -6.52
N ALA A 158 12.42 -10.66 -7.02
CA ALA A 158 12.04 -10.43 -8.40
C ALA A 158 12.89 -9.33 -9.07
N ARG A 159 14.04 -8.95 -8.49
CA ARG A 159 14.95 -7.90 -9.02
C ARG A 159 15.47 -8.20 -10.43
N HIS A 160 15.45 -9.45 -10.83
CA HIS A 160 15.86 -9.91 -12.16
C HIS A 160 14.79 -9.77 -13.24
N LEU A 161 13.53 -9.48 -12.86
CA LEU A 161 12.41 -9.34 -13.78
C LEU A 161 12.26 -7.89 -14.26
N SER A 162 11.88 -7.73 -15.53
CA SER A 162 11.45 -6.44 -16.07
C SER A 162 10.06 -6.05 -15.54
N ALA A 163 9.67 -4.77 -15.67
CA ALA A 163 8.35 -4.29 -15.30
C ALA A 163 7.22 -5.04 -16.03
N GLU A 164 7.38 -5.33 -17.32
CA GLU A 164 6.41 -6.09 -18.11
C GLU A 164 6.27 -7.54 -17.64
N GLN A 165 7.40 -8.18 -17.30
CA GLN A 165 7.40 -9.54 -16.77
C GLN A 165 6.73 -9.62 -15.40
N LEU A 166 6.99 -8.65 -14.52
CA LEU A 166 6.34 -8.52 -13.21
C LEU A 166 4.82 -8.31 -13.36
N ALA A 167 4.41 -7.41 -14.25
CA ALA A 167 2.98 -7.16 -14.51
C ALA A 167 2.28 -8.45 -15.03
N SER A 168 2.92 -9.19 -15.93
CA SER A 168 2.41 -10.47 -16.43
C SER A 168 2.33 -11.54 -15.33
N ASP A 169 3.30 -11.57 -14.44
CA ASP A 169 3.34 -12.52 -13.31
C ASP A 169 2.19 -12.27 -12.32
N PHE A 170 1.88 -11.00 -12.03
CA PHE A 170 0.74 -10.62 -11.20
C PHE A 170 -0.61 -11.02 -11.81
N LEU A 171 -0.76 -10.91 -13.13
CA LEU A 171 -1.98 -11.30 -13.82
C LEU A 171 -2.20 -12.82 -13.82
N ASN A 172 -1.11 -13.60 -13.85
CA ASN A 172 -1.18 -15.07 -13.97
C ASN A 172 -1.29 -15.79 -12.63
N ASN A 173 -0.72 -15.24 -11.55
CA ASN A 173 -0.58 -15.93 -10.26
C ASN A 173 -1.67 -15.58 -9.24
N GLY A 174 -2.61 -14.69 -9.57
CA GLY A 174 -3.72 -14.31 -8.67
C GLY A 174 -3.23 -13.65 -7.37
N ALA A 175 -4.10 -13.58 -6.38
CA ALA A 175 -3.79 -13.01 -5.06
C ALA A 175 -2.94 -13.97 -4.21
N SER A 176 -1.65 -14.15 -4.52
CA SER A 176 -0.75 -14.84 -3.62
C SER A 176 -0.38 -13.90 -2.47
N GLN A 177 -0.35 -14.42 -1.23
CA GLN A 177 0.13 -13.66 -0.06
C GLN A 177 1.66 -13.52 -0.13
N SER A 178 2.17 -12.74 -1.09
CA SER A 178 3.60 -12.48 -1.23
C SER A 178 3.90 -11.00 -1.49
N ILE A 179 5.05 -10.53 -0.99
CA ILE A 179 5.64 -9.24 -1.34
C ILE A 179 6.77 -9.51 -2.32
N LYS A 180 6.72 -8.88 -3.50
CA LYS A 180 7.80 -8.98 -4.48
C LYS A 180 8.76 -7.83 -4.35
N ILE A 181 10.07 -8.13 -4.37
CA ILE A 181 11.13 -7.13 -4.39
C ILE A 181 11.61 -6.98 -5.83
N CYS A 182 11.45 -5.80 -6.41
CA CYS A 182 11.91 -5.48 -7.75
C CYS A 182 13.11 -4.54 -7.76
N ALA A 183 13.72 -4.36 -8.93
CA ALA A 183 14.71 -3.30 -9.13
C ALA A 183 14.04 -1.92 -9.01
N PHE A 184 14.78 -0.92 -8.51
CA PHE A 184 14.25 0.41 -8.19
C PHE A 184 13.63 1.12 -9.42
N ASP A 185 14.25 1.00 -10.56
CA ASP A 185 13.76 1.58 -11.83
C ASP A 185 12.51 0.87 -12.37
N ALA A 186 12.38 -0.44 -12.14
CA ALA A 186 11.19 -1.19 -12.53
C ALA A 186 9.92 -0.73 -11.81
N LEU A 187 10.01 -0.21 -10.58
CA LEU A 187 8.85 0.25 -9.82
C LEU A 187 8.15 1.44 -10.50
N SER A 188 8.90 2.42 -11.01
CA SER A 188 8.32 3.58 -11.68
C SER A 188 7.61 3.22 -12.99
N GLU A 189 8.11 2.22 -13.70
CA GLU A 189 7.47 1.69 -14.91
C GLU A 189 6.20 0.91 -14.55
N LEU A 190 6.25 0.09 -13.49
CA LEU A 190 5.11 -0.66 -12.99
C LEU A 190 3.95 0.24 -12.55
N GLN A 191 4.22 1.36 -11.90
CA GLN A 191 3.18 2.31 -11.46
C GLN A 191 2.41 2.93 -12.63
N SER A 192 3.00 2.97 -13.83
CA SER A 192 2.30 3.39 -15.05
C SER A 192 1.32 2.34 -15.59
N HIS A 193 1.48 1.08 -15.21
CA HIS A 193 0.59 -0.03 -15.55
C HIS A 193 -0.44 -0.20 -14.43
N HIS A 194 -1.62 0.36 -14.58
CA HIS A 194 -2.73 0.48 -13.60
C HIS A 194 -3.27 -0.84 -12.98
N ALA A 195 -2.56 -1.95 -13.05
CA ALA A 195 -3.06 -3.30 -12.73
C ALA A 195 -2.32 -4.01 -11.59
N ILE A 196 -1.61 -3.29 -10.70
CA ILE A 196 -0.88 -3.95 -9.62
C ILE A 196 -1.72 -3.97 -8.35
N SER A 197 -2.31 -5.12 -8.06
CA SER A 197 -3.08 -5.38 -6.82
C SER A 197 -2.23 -5.91 -5.66
N GLN A 198 -0.97 -6.26 -5.90
CA GLN A 198 -0.06 -6.82 -4.89
C GLN A 198 1.03 -5.81 -4.50
N PRO A 199 1.47 -5.77 -3.23
CA PRO A 199 2.53 -4.88 -2.81
C PRO A 199 3.87 -5.28 -3.42
N VAL A 200 4.55 -4.28 -3.98
CA VAL A 200 5.89 -4.39 -4.55
C VAL A 200 6.81 -3.44 -3.81
N LEU A 201 8.02 -3.90 -3.47
CA LEU A 201 9.07 -3.09 -2.88
C LEU A 201 10.21 -2.88 -3.87
N ALA A 202 10.64 -1.64 -4.05
CA ALA A 202 11.82 -1.32 -4.84
C ALA A 202 13.09 -1.49 -4.00
N TRP A 203 14.05 -2.29 -4.49
CA TRP A 203 15.34 -2.46 -3.82
C TRP A 203 16.31 -1.31 -4.14
N PRO A 204 17.02 -0.78 -3.12
CA PRO A 204 16.90 -1.04 -1.69
C PRO A 204 15.70 -0.29 -1.07
N PHE A 205 15.13 -0.79 0.03
CA PHE A 205 13.96 -0.20 0.70
C PHE A 205 14.22 0.02 2.20
N PHE A 206 13.47 0.93 2.80
CA PHE A 206 13.48 1.16 4.26
C PHE A 206 12.61 0.13 4.98
N ASP A 207 12.89 -0.09 6.27
CA ASP A 207 12.07 -0.90 7.17
C ASP A 207 10.59 -0.46 7.14
N THR A 208 10.34 0.83 7.03
CA THR A 208 9.00 1.41 6.95
C THR A 208 8.26 1.06 5.67
N ASP A 209 8.96 0.89 4.55
CA ASP A 209 8.36 0.45 3.28
C ASP A 209 7.86 -0.99 3.42
N LEU A 210 8.62 -1.85 4.09
CA LEU A 210 8.20 -3.21 4.39
C LEU A 210 6.94 -3.24 5.27
N VAL A 211 6.92 -2.43 6.34
CA VAL A 211 5.75 -2.30 7.22
C VAL A 211 4.51 -1.84 6.45
N ASN A 212 4.66 -0.86 5.57
CA ASN A 212 3.56 -0.38 4.73
C ASN A 212 3.09 -1.44 3.74
N ALA A 213 4.01 -2.18 3.12
CA ALA A 213 3.67 -3.25 2.21
C ALA A 213 2.86 -4.35 2.91
N VAL A 214 3.25 -4.73 4.14
CA VAL A 214 2.52 -5.68 4.98
C VAL A 214 1.13 -5.13 5.36
N ASN A 215 1.05 -3.87 5.79
CA ASN A 215 -0.22 -3.22 6.11
C ASN A 215 -1.15 -3.16 4.88
N ASN A 216 -0.60 -2.89 3.70
CA ASN A 216 -1.37 -2.85 2.46
C ASN A 216 -1.89 -4.23 2.04
N LEU A 217 -1.14 -5.32 2.28
CA LEU A 217 -1.66 -6.68 2.10
C LEU A 217 -2.87 -6.94 2.99
N ASN A 218 -2.85 -6.42 4.21
CA ASN A 218 -3.99 -6.54 5.13
C ASN A 218 -5.18 -5.68 4.70
N THR A 219 -4.93 -4.54 4.06
CA THR A 219 -6.02 -3.74 3.48
C THR A 219 -6.63 -4.41 2.25
N HIS A 220 -5.87 -5.19 1.46
CA HIS A 220 -6.43 -6.04 0.40
C HIS A 220 -7.19 -7.26 0.94
N SER A 221 -6.99 -7.65 2.20
CA SER A 221 -7.88 -8.59 2.88
C SER A 221 -9.15 -7.94 3.45
N LYS A 222 -9.21 -6.61 3.48
CA LYS A 222 -10.42 -5.88 3.87
C LYS A 222 -11.34 -5.76 2.68
N LEU A 223 -12.58 -6.19 2.86
CA LEU A 223 -13.63 -6.01 1.87
C LEU A 223 -13.71 -4.53 1.45
N SER A 224 -13.41 -4.24 0.20
CA SER A 224 -13.42 -2.88 -0.35
C SER A 224 -14.85 -2.52 -0.77
N VAL A 225 -15.41 -1.47 -0.19
CA VAL A 225 -16.82 -1.11 -0.35
C VAL A 225 -16.96 0.34 -0.82
N LEU A 226 -17.65 0.55 -1.94
CA LEU A 226 -18.11 1.89 -2.33
C LEU A 226 -19.49 2.15 -1.72
N VAL A 227 -19.62 3.25 -0.97
CA VAL A 227 -20.91 3.70 -0.39
C VAL A 227 -21.33 4.99 -1.08
N ALA A 228 -22.49 4.98 -1.75
CA ALA A 228 -23.08 6.17 -2.35
C ALA A 228 -24.39 6.52 -1.64
N ASP A 229 -24.48 7.73 -1.08
CA ASP A 229 -25.67 8.27 -0.41
C ASP A 229 -25.58 9.80 -0.44
N ASP A 230 -26.62 10.50 -0.83
CA ASP A 230 -26.67 11.97 -0.91
C ASP A 230 -26.90 12.63 0.46
N SER A 231 -27.27 11.84 1.46
CA SER A 231 -27.37 12.27 2.85
C SER A 231 -26.05 12.06 3.59
N LEU A 232 -25.29 13.10 3.82
CA LEU A 232 -24.01 13.02 4.54
C LEU A 232 -24.12 12.28 5.89
N PRO A 233 -25.15 12.50 6.74
CA PRO A 233 -25.32 11.72 7.97
C PRO A 233 -25.50 10.21 7.74
N SER A 234 -26.29 9.84 6.72
CA SER A 234 -26.50 8.44 6.34
C SER A 234 -25.24 7.79 5.81
N GLN A 235 -24.53 8.49 4.92
CA GLN A 235 -23.26 8.06 4.36
C GLN A 235 -22.19 7.82 5.45
N VAL A 236 -22.01 8.79 6.36
CA VAL A 236 -21.06 8.68 7.48
C VAL A 236 -21.43 7.54 8.42
N ALA A 237 -22.72 7.37 8.74
CA ALA A 237 -23.18 6.27 9.59
C ALA A 237 -22.87 4.90 8.95
N THR A 238 -23.18 4.73 7.68
CA THR A 238 -22.90 3.49 6.93
C THR A 238 -21.40 3.23 6.84
N LYS A 239 -20.61 4.26 6.54
CA LYS A 239 -19.14 4.18 6.52
C LYS A 239 -18.59 3.69 7.85
N VAL A 240 -18.93 4.35 8.96
CA VAL A 240 -18.42 3.99 10.30
C VAL A 240 -18.82 2.54 10.67
N MET A 241 -20.04 2.12 10.37
CA MET A 241 -20.46 0.75 10.62
C MET A 241 -19.63 -0.27 9.84
N LEU A 242 -19.37 -0.03 8.56
CA LEU A 242 -18.55 -0.90 7.72
C LEU A 242 -17.07 -0.92 8.14
N GLU A 243 -16.50 0.23 8.49
CA GLU A 243 -15.13 0.32 9.02
C GLU A 243 -14.97 -0.44 10.34
N MET A 244 -15.98 -0.36 11.23
CA MET A 244 -16.02 -1.18 12.47
C MET A 244 -16.14 -2.69 12.19
N LEU A 245 -16.64 -3.08 11.02
CA LEU A 245 -16.70 -4.47 10.55
C LEU A 245 -15.46 -4.88 9.75
N GLY A 246 -14.42 -4.03 9.69
CA GLY A 246 -13.15 -4.33 9.04
C GLY A 246 -13.11 -4.06 7.54
N CYS A 247 -14.10 -3.36 6.97
CA CYS A 247 -14.10 -2.97 5.56
C CYS A 247 -13.24 -1.73 5.28
N ALA A 248 -12.72 -1.62 4.06
CA ALA A 248 -12.18 -0.39 3.50
C ALA A 248 -13.29 0.34 2.73
N VAL A 249 -13.60 1.59 3.11
CA VAL A 249 -14.79 2.28 2.58
C VAL A 249 -14.44 3.55 1.82
N THR A 250 -14.82 3.60 0.55
CA THR A 250 -14.82 4.80 -0.28
C THR A 250 -16.24 5.38 -0.35
N CYS A 251 -16.38 6.71 -0.25
CA CYS A 251 -17.68 7.38 -0.26
C CYS A 251 -17.90 8.20 -1.52
N ALA A 252 -19.13 8.22 -2.02
CA ALA A 252 -19.59 9.07 -3.11
C ALA A 252 -20.88 9.82 -2.68
N GLU A 253 -20.93 11.13 -2.96
CA GLU A 253 -22.03 11.99 -2.52
C GLU A 253 -23.27 11.94 -3.43
N ASN A 254 -23.18 11.28 -4.58
CA ASN A 254 -24.26 11.15 -5.56
C ASN A 254 -23.97 10.04 -6.57
N GLY A 255 -24.95 9.69 -7.40
CA GLY A 255 -24.85 8.64 -8.39
C GLY A 255 -23.79 8.89 -9.47
N SER A 256 -23.61 10.14 -9.91
CA SER A 256 -22.59 10.47 -10.91
C SER A 256 -21.17 10.31 -10.39
N SER A 257 -20.92 10.73 -9.15
CA SER A 257 -19.63 10.52 -8.47
C SER A 257 -19.36 9.03 -8.22
N ALA A 258 -20.39 8.27 -7.80
CA ALA A 258 -20.29 6.83 -7.61
C ALA A 258 -19.93 6.10 -8.90
N LEU A 259 -20.57 6.46 -10.01
CA LEU A 259 -20.28 5.89 -11.33
C LEU A 259 -18.83 6.19 -11.75
N LEU A 260 -18.38 7.43 -11.60
CA LEU A 260 -17.03 7.84 -11.98
C LEU A 260 -15.96 7.08 -11.18
N ILE A 261 -16.13 6.97 -9.87
CA ILE A 261 -15.21 6.23 -8.98
C ILE A 261 -15.21 4.74 -9.37
N ALA A 262 -16.38 4.13 -9.53
CA ALA A 262 -16.50 2.72 -9.88
C ALA A 262 -16.03 2.38 -11.31
N GLN A 263 -15.89 3.36 -12.19
CA GLN A 263 -15.24 3.17 -13.50
C GLN A 263 -13.72 3.12 -13.40
N GLN A 264 -13.13 3.75 -12.39
CA GLN A 264 -11.69 3.90 -12.23
C GLN A 264 -11.08 2.87 -11.27
N GLU A 265 -11.81 2.47 -10.22
CA GLU A 265 -11.32 1.61 -9.15
C GLU A 265 -12.20 0.35 -9.00
N PRO A 266 -11.60 -0.83 -8.81
CA PRO A 266 -12.34 -2.04 -8.48
C PRO A 266 -12.79 -2.05 -7.01
N PHE A 267 -13.98 -2.59 -6.76
CA PHE A 267 -14.55 -2.80 -5.43
C PHE A 267 -15.06 -4.24 -5.29
N ASP A 268 -15.10 -4.74 -4.06
CA ASP A 268 -15.68 -6.04 -3.76
C ASP A 268 -17.21 -5.94 -3.58
N LEU A 269 -17.70 -4.73 -3.25
CA LEU A 269 -19.11 -4.48 -2.99
C LEU A 269 -19.48 -3.01 -3.28
N LEU A 270 -20.63 -2.78 -3.90
CA LEU A 270 -21.20 -1.44 -4.09
C LEU A 270 -22.49 -1.31 -3.29
N LEU A 271 -22.54 -0.39 -2.31
CA LEU A 271 -23.75 -0.03 -1.55
C LEU A 271 -24.24 1.33 -2.07
N LEU A 272 -25.37 1.33 -2.76
CA LEU A 272 -25.90 2.48 -3.46
C LEU A 272 -27.28 2.87 -2.91
N ASP A 273 -27.44 4.11 -2.47
CA ASP A 273 -28.79 4.62 -2.21
C ASP A 273 -29.59 4.66 -3.50
N GLU A 274 -30.83 4.17 -3.48
CA GLU A 274 -31.69 4.23 -4.64
C GLU A 274 -32.03 5.68 -5.04
N ARG A 275 -32.29 6.55 -4.05
CA ARG A 275 -32.76 7.91 -4.33
C ARG A 275 -31.66 8.94 -4.13
N MET A 276 -30.90 9.20 -5.18
CA MET A 276 -29.91 10.28 -5.20
C MET A 276 -30.26 11.32 -6.28
N PRO A 277 -29.95 12.61 -6.04
CA PRO A 277 -30.17 13.65 -7.04
C PRO A 277 -29.43 13.36 -8.36
N GLY A 278 -30.14 13.49 -9.46
CA GLY A 278 -29.57 13.37 -10.80
C GLY A 278 -29.44 11.96 -11.37
N MET A 279 -29.15 10.96 -10.53
CA MET A 279 -28.98 9.57 -10.97
C MET A 279 -29.36 8.60 -9.83
N PHE A 280 -30.25 7.66 -10.12
CA PHE A 280 -30.63 6.62 -9.15
C PHE A 280 -29.51 5.58 -8.97
N GLY A 281 -29.45 4.93 -7.79
CA GLY A 281 -28.49 3.86 -7.55
C GLY A 281 -28.63 2.69 -8.52
N SER A 282 -29.86 2.35 -8.90
CA SER A 282 -30.15 1.33 -9.92
C SER A 282 -29.68 1.74 -11.32
N ASP A 283 -29.65 3.02 -11.64
CA ASP A 283 -29.11 3.51 -12.92
C ASP A 283 -27.58 3.42 -12.94
N VAL A 284 -26.91 3.69 -11.81
CA VAL A 284 -25.47 3.45 -11.65
C VAL A 284 -25.16 1.98 -11.91
N ALA A 285 -25.88 1.06 -11.27
CA ALA A 285 -25.70 -0.37 -11.46
C ALA A 285 -25.85 -0.79 -12.95
N GLN A 286 -26.86 -0.27 -13.62
CA GLN A 286 -27.08 -0.56 -15.05
C GLN A 286 -25.96 -0.02 -15.95
N GLN A 287 -25.45 1.17 -15.66
CA GLN A 287 -24.37 1.77 -16.48
C GLN A 287 -23.05 1.04 -16.31
N LEU A 288 -22.70 0.59 -15.10
CA LEU A 288 -21.47 -0.17 -14.85
C LEU A 288 -21.43 -1.46 -15.69
N ILE A 289 -22.55 -2.18 -15.80
CA ILE A 289 -22.64 -3.40 -16.60
C ILE A 289 -22.53 -3.09 -18.09
N LYS A 290 -23.22 -2.05 -18.57
CA LYS A 290 -23.23 -1.70 -20.00
C LYS A 290 -21.87 -1.22 -20.52
N GLN A 291 -21.04 -0.67 -19.66
CA GLN A 291 -19.78 -0.03 -20.05
C GLN A 291 -18.56 -0.95 -19.88
N ASN A 292 -18.77 -2.21 -19.45
CA ASN A 292 -17.69 -3.17 -19.21
C ASN A 292 -16.59 -2.59 -18.30
N THR A 293 -16.99 -2.14 -17.13
CA THR A 293 -16.10 -1.52 -16.12
C THR A 293 -15.44 -2.55 -15.23
N PRO A 294 -14.42 -2.21 -14.42
CA PRO A 294 -13.87 -3.13 -13.42
C PRO A 294 -14.93 -3.71 -12.45
N ASN A 295 -16.09 -3.05 -12.34
CA ASN A 295 -17.16 -3.41 -11.44
C ASN A 295 -18.41 -3.97 -12.13
N ASP A 296 -18.31 -4.44 -13.36
CA ASP A 296 -19.45 -5.03 -14.09
C ASP A 296 -20.03 -6.28 -13.37
N ASN A 297 -19.17 -7.10 -12.80
CA ASN A 297 -19.52 -8.31 -12.04
C ASN A 297 -19.57 -8.09 -10.52
N THR A 298 -19.13 -6.93 -10.00
CA THR A 298 -19.17 -6.62 -8.57
C THR A 298 -20.61 -6.62 -8.05
N PRO A 299 -20.92 -7.22 -6.89
CA PRO A 299 -22.24 -7.16 -6.29
C PRO A 299 -22.71 -5.71 -6.07
N LYS A 300 -23.88 -5.40 -6.62
CA LYS A 300 -24.54 -4.09 -6.55
C LYS A 300 -25.73 -4.17 -5.64
N VAL A 301 -25.65 -3.49 -4.52
CA VAL A 301 -26.64 -3.54 -3.43
C VAL A 301 -27.33 -2.19 -3.32
N ILE A 302 -28.63 -2.19 -3.45
CA ILE A 302 -29.43 -0.98 -3.29
C ILE A 302 -29.87 -0.82 -1.84
N LEU A 303 -29.61 0.35 -1.25
CA LEU A 303 -30.17 0.77 0.03
C LEU A 303 -31.48 1.50 -0.26
N THR A 304 -32.62 0.96 0.21
CA THR A 304 -33.93 1.51 -0.18
C THR A 304 -34.96 1.46 0.93
N GLY A 305 -35.87 2.42 0.93
CA GLY A 305 -37.12 2.37 1.72
C GLY A 305 -38.29 1.72 1.00
N ILE A 306 -38.08 1.21 -0.23
CA ILE A 306 -39.12 0.60 -1.05
C ILE A 306 -39.48 -0.79 -0.47
N THR A 307 -40.79 -1.06 -0.35
CA THR A 307 -41.33 -2.33 0.14
C THR A 307 -42.18 -3.06 -0.89
N GLU A 308 -42.50 -2.43 -2.00
CA GLU A 308 -43.36 -2.99 -3.03
C GLU A 308 -42.60 -3.97 -3.94
N GLU A 309 -43.08 -5.20 -4.05
CA GLU A 309 -42.45 -6.28 -4.82
C GLU A 309 -42.21 -5.93 -6.28
N GLN A 310 -43.14 -5.20 -6.92
CA GLN A 310 -43.01 -4.80 -8.32
C GLN A 310 -41.85 -3.82 -8.53
N GLN A 311 -41.61 -2.89 -7.62
CA GLN A 311 -40.51 -1.95 -7.69
C GLN A 311 -39.16 -2.65 -7.40
N ILE A 312 -39.15 -3.61 -6.50
CA ILE A 312 -37.97 -4.43 -6.20
C ILE A 312 -37.58 -5.27 -7.45
N ALA A 313 -38.57 -5.88 -8.14
CA ALA A 313 -38.29 -6.62 -9.38
C ALA A 313 -37.61 -5.75 -10.46
N GLN A 314 -38.04 -4.48 -10.60
CA GLN A 314 -37.42 -3.53 -11.53
C GLN A 314 -35.94 -3.21 -11.20
N LEU A 315 -35.55 -3.23 -9.91
CA LEU A 315 -34.14 -3.07 -9.52
C LEU A 315 -33.29 -4.21 -10.09
N PHE A 316 -33.75 -5.46 -9.94
CA PHE A 316 -33.02 -6.62 -10.46
C PHE A 316 -32.91 -6.62 -11.99
N GLU A 317 -33.89 -6.12 -12.72
CA GLU A 317 -33.82 -5.95 -14.19
C GLU A 317 -32.73 -4.96 -14.63
N LYS A 318 -32.33 -4.03 -13.75
CA LYS A 318 -31.25 -3.09 -13.98
C LYS A 318 -29.86 -3.65 -13.56
N GLY A 319 -29.78 -4.91 -13.13
CA GLY A 319 -28.53 -5.56 -12.74
C GLY A 319 -28.13 -5.38 -11.27
N VAL A 320 -29.05 -4.92 -10.44
CA VAL A 320 -28.89 -4.95 -8.99
C VAL A 320 -28.86 -6.42 -8.53
N THR A 321 -27.93 -6.78 -7.66
CA THR A 321 -27.77 -8.15 -7.18
C THR A 321 -28.50 -8.41 -5.87
N HIS A 322 -28.58 -7.37 -5.02
CA HIS A 322 -29.22 -7.43 -3.70
C HIS A 322 -29.83 -6.07 -3.35
N TYR A 323 -30.68 -6.07 -2.34
CA TYR A 323 -31.17 -4.84 -1.72
C TYR A 323 -31.19 -4.98 -0.19
N LEU A 324 -31.00 -3.86 0.50
CA LEU A 324 -31.17 -3.74 1.96
C LEU A 324 -32.19 -2.65 2.26
N GLN A 325 -33.09 -2.97 3.14
CA GLN A 325 -34.17 -2.03 3.54
C GLN A 325 -33.62 -1.02 4.57
N LYS A 326 -33.83 0.27 4.32
CA LYS A 326 -33.54 1.32 5.29
C LYS A 326 -34.55 1.31 6.43
N PRO A 327 -34.15 1.55 7.70
CA PRO A 327 -32.82 1.92 8.15
C PRO A 327 -31.89 0.72 8.24
N VAL A 328 -30.67 0.87 7.70
CA VAL A 328 -29.62 -0.16 7.76
C VAL A 328 -28.93 -0.07 9.12
N THR A 329 -28.82 -1.21 9.82
CA THR A 329 -28.13 -1.31 11.10
C THR A 329 -26.83 -2.06 10.97
N LYS A 330 -25.90 -1.89 11.94
CA LYS A 330 -24.65 -2.63 11.96
C LYS A 330 -24.85 -4.15 11.89
N ALA A 331 -25.84 -4.67 12.63
CA ALA A 331 -26.13 -6.11 12.64
C ALA A 331 -26.57 -6.63 11.26
N VAL A 332 -27.38 -5.84 10.52
CA VAL A 332 -27.79 -6.19 9.14
C VAL A 332 -26.59 -6.17 8.20
N LEU A 333 -25.72 -5.17 8.29
CA LEU A 333 -24.51 -5.11 7.48
C LEU A 333 -23.57 -6.26 7.80
N GLU A 334 -23.35 -6.57 9.07
CA GLU A 334 -22.49 -7.66 9.52
C GLU A 334 -22.95 -9.01 8.94
N GLU A 335 -24.23 -9.32 9.04
CA GLU A 335 -24.78 -10.56 8.49
C GLU A 335 -24.68 -10.58 6.95
N PHE A 336 -24.94 -9.43 6.33
CA PHE A 336 -24.95 -9.30 4.87
C PHE A 336 -23.56 -9.48 4.27
N ILE A 337 -22.48 -8.89 4.85
CA ILE A 337 -21.13 -8.93 4.26
C ILE A 337 -20.35 -10.20 4.59
N LYS A 338 -20.78 -11.03 5.53
CA LYS A 338 -20.12 -12.30 5.91
C LYS A 338 -19.68 -13.17 4.72
N PRO A 339 -20.49 -13.40 3.67
CA PRO A 339 -20.09 -14.23 2.54
C PRO A 339 -18.87 -13.70 1.79
N TRP A 340 -18.69 -12.39 1.75
CA TRP A 340 -17.56 -11.73 1.04
C TRP A 340 -16.32 -11.52 1.93
N GLN A 341 -16.45 -11.61 3.26
CA GLN A 341 -15.30 -11.56 4.18
C GLN A 341 -14.61 -12.93 4.33
N ALA A 342 -15.27 -14.01 3.95
CA ALA A 342 -14.77 -15.37 4.07
C ALA A 342 -14.16 -15.92 2.77
N ALA A 343 -14.22 -15.16 1.67
CA ALA A 343 -13.70 -15.54 0.36
C ALA A 343 -12.29 -14.96 0.15
#